data_aa9ebb337c461eadd4f0879e144f33a5
#
_entry.id   aa9ebb337c461eadd4f0879e144f33a5
#
_cell.length_a   1.000
_cell.length_b   1.000
_cell.length_c   1.000
_cell.angle_alpha   90.00
_cell.angle_beta   90.00
_cell.angle_gamma   90.00
#
_symmetry.space_group_name_H-M   'P 1'
#
loop_
_entity.id
_entity.type
_entity.pdbx_description
1 polymer ?
#
loop_
_entity_poly.entity_id
_entity_poly.type
_entity_poly.pdbx_seq_one_letter_code
_entity_poly.pdbx_strand_id
1 'polypeptide(L)'
;AALEHGVDMIEFDILPERTDGSGRLVLAHDYEDASARRSPTLEQGLAHLAGERFAGIELDVDMKLPGYEDRVIAALREHGLAERSLISTMEPESLRVVREAAPDIRLGWSFPRVRRDYTQHPLYRWPAYAVVAAYRLALPGMAGDALREGRVDALMCHWAFVTRRLARAVRDADGELYVWTVDDAKRIAALERLGVAGIITNDPRLFDPPASGRPRADH
;
A
#
# COMPACT_ATOMS: atom_id res chain seq x y z
N ALA A 1 -9.14 14.10 10.79
CA ALA A 1 -9.89 12.84 10.71
C ALA A 1 -8.99 11.64 10.99
N ALA A 2 -8.13 11.13 10.05
CA ALA A 2 -7.34 9.91 10.27
C ALA A 2 -6.49 9.95 11.56
N LEU A 3 -5.78 11.04 11.83
CA LEU A 3 -4.97 11.21 13.05
C LEU A 3 -5.75 11.11 14.38
N GLU A 4 -7.04 11.35 14.35
CA GLU A 4 -7.91 11.25 15.54
C GLU A 4 -8.16 9.79 15.95
N HIS A 5 -7.87 8.85 15.05
CA HIS A 5 -8.04 7.41 15.21
C HIS A 5 -6.71 6.67 15.43
N GLY A 6 -5.63 7.40 15.72
CA GLY A 6 -4.32 6.82 16.09
C GLY A 6 -3.67 6.00 14.98
N VAL A 7 -3.81 6.45 13.72
CA VAL A 7 -3.12 5.80 12.59
C VAL A 7 -1.62 6.06 12.66
N ASP A 8 -0.82 5.05 12.31
CA ASP A 8 0.65 5.11 12.32
C ASP A 8 1.22 5.46 10.94
N MET A 9 0.45 5.20 9.87
CA MET A 9 0.85 5.43 8.49
C MET A 9 -0.30 6.02 7.67
N ILE A 10 0.02 6.89 6.71
CA ILE A 10 -0.91 7.42 5.71
C ILE A 10 -0.43 6.95 4.34
N GLU A 11 -1.32 6.27 3.62
CA GLU A 11 -1.11 5.87 2.23
C GLU A 11 -1.76 6.88 1.29
N PHE A 12 -1.08 7.16 0.18
CA PHE A 12 -1.63 7.95 -0.91
C PHE A 12 -1.04 7.56 -2.26
N ASP A 13 -1.90 7.63 -3.26
CA ASP A 13 -1.58 7.30 -4.65
C ASP A 13 -1.02 8.51 -5.39
N ILE A 14 -0.02 8.29 -6.23
CA ILE A 14 0.58 9.31 -7.09
C ILE A 14 0.65 8.86 -8.54
N LEU A 15 0.38 9.79 -9.44
CA LEU A 15 0.54 9.61 -10.88
C LEU A 15 0.89 10.94 -11.57
N PRO A 16 1.50 10.91 -12.76
CA PRO A 16 1.72 12.12 -13.54
C PRO A 16 0.40 12.66 -14.12
N GLU A 17 0.28 13.96 -14.29
CA GLU A 17 -0.92 14.60 -14.86
C GLU A 17 -1.29 14.06 -16.24
N ARG A 18 -0.30 13.57 -16.99
CA ARG A 18 -0.49 13.06 -18.35
C ARG A 18 -0.07 11.60 -18.45
N THR A 19 -0.77 10.87 -19.30
CA THR A 19 -0.53 9.44 -19.54
C THR A 19 0.82 9.12 -20.18
N ASP A 20 1.50 10.12 -20.74
CA ASP A 20 2.87 10.01 -21.28
C ASP A 20 3.97 10.18 -20.21
N GLY A 21 3.59 10.31 -18.94
CA GLY A 21 4.50 10.51 -17.81
C GLY A 21 4.90 11.96 -17.57
N SER A 22 4.47 12.90 -18.44
CA SER A 22 4.80 14.32 -18.33
C SER A 22 3.83 15.09 -17.42
N GLY A 23 4.13 16.35 -17.18
CA GLY A 23 3.36 17.21 -16.30
C GLY A 23 3.77 17.10 -14.84
N ARG A 24 2.98 17.66 -13.92
CA ARG A 24 3.20 17.56 -12.48
C ARG A 24 2.81 16.17 -11.98
N LEU A 25 3.35 15.76 -10.85
CA LEU A 25 2.85 14.61 -10.11
C LEU A 25 1.66 15.07 -9.25
N VAL A 26 0.57 14.29 -9.28
CA VAL A 26 -0.67 14.60 -8.56
C VAL A 26 -1.09 13.45 -7.67
N LEU A 27 -1.77 13.77 -6.57
CA LEU A 27 -2.34 12.80 -5.65
C LEU A 27 -3.71 12.36 -6.17
N ALA A 28 -3.74 11.23 -6.85
CA ALA A 28 -4.97 10.63 -7.36
C ALA A 28 -4.80 9.14 -7.60
N HIS A 29 -5.87 8.38 -7.41
CA HIS A 29 -5.87 6.94 -7.59
C HIS A 29 -5.72 6.52 -9.07
N ASP A 30 -6.35 7.27 -9.97
CA ASP A 30 -6.30 7.07 -11.42
C ASP A 30 -6.59 8.37 -12.17
N TYR A 31 -6.58 8.33 -13.50
CA TYR A 31 -6.85 9.50 -14.32
C TYR A 31 -8.31 9.95 -14.30
N GLU A 32 -9.25 9.08 -13.98
CA GLU A 32 -10.65 9.43 -13.78
C GLU A 32 -10.81 10.27 -12.52
N ASP A 33 -10.22 9.84 -11.40
CA ASP A 33 -10.17 10.59 -10.15
C ASP A 33 -9.45 11.93 -10.33
N ALA A 34 -8.29 11.94 -11.01
CA ALA A 34 -7.52 13.15 -11.29
C ALA A 34 -8.31 14.20 -12.08
N SER A 35 -9.19 13.74 -13.00
CA SER A 35 -10.02 14.64 -13.81
C SER A 35 -11.34 15.04 -13.15
N ALA A 36 -11.87 14.20 -12.25
CA ALA A 36 -13.14 14.47 -11.54
C ALA A 36 -13.02 15.57 -10.48
N ARG A 37 -11.81 15.80 -9.94
CA ARG A 37 -11.53 16.80 -8.91
C ARG A 37 -10.19 17.49 -9.18
N ARG A 38 -10.02 18.67 -8.59
CA ARG A 38 -8.71 19.34 -8.58
C ARG A 38 -7.79 18.64 -7.57
N SER A 39 -7.06 17.65 -8.04
CA SER A 39 -6.11 16.92 -7.20
C SER A 39 -4.94 17.81 -6.75
N PRO A 40 -4.49 17.74 -5.48
CA PRO A 40 -3.27 18.39 -5.04
C PRO A 40 -2.07 17.84 -5.82
N THR A 41 -1.02 18.63 -5.98
CA THR A 41 0.25 18.12 -6.49
C THR A 41 0.99 17.35 -5.39
N LEU A 42 1.96 16.51 -5.79
CA LEU A 42 2.82 15.80 -4.84
C LEU A 42 3.49 16.77 -3.88
N GLU A 43 4.05 17.87 -4.39
CA GLU A 43 4.73 18.89 -3.57
C GLU A 43 3.78 19.52 -2.55
N GLN A 44 2.52 19.81 -2.94
CA GLN A 44 1.50 20.33 -2.03
C GLN A 44 1.14 19.32 -0.93
N GLY A 45 1.01 18.04 -1.30
CA GLY A 45 0.76 16.96 -0.35
C GLY A 45 1.92 16.78 0.62
N LEU A 46 3.15 16.69 0.11
CA LEU A 46 4.35 16.53 0.94
C LEU A 46 4.59 17.74 1.87
N ALA A 47 4.41 18.96 1.37
CA ALA A 47 4.50 20.16 2.20
C ALA A 47 3.48 20.14 3.36
N HIS A 48 2.26 19.63 3.12
CA HIS A 48 1.27 19.45 4.16
C HIS A 48 1.68 18.38 5.18
N LEU A 49 2.17 17.23 4.70
CA LEU A 49 2.58 16.09 5.53
C LEU A 49 3.89 16.33 6.28
N ALA A 50 4.72 17.29 5.84
CA ALA A 50 5.91 17.73 6.57
C ALA A 50 5.57 18.56 7.82
N GLY A 51 4.33 19.00 8.01
CA GLY A 51 3.90 19.77 9.17
C GLY A 51 3.98 18.99 10.48
N GLU A 52 4.25 19.68 11.60
CA GLU A 52 4.48 19.09 12.94
C GLU A 52 3.40 18.10 13.39
N ARG A 53 2.14 18.33 13.01
CA ARG A 53 1.02 17.43 13.35
C ARG A 53 1.15 16.01 12.77
N PHE A 54 2.03 15.81 11.77
CA PHE A 54 2.31 14.53 11.12
C PHE A 54 3.69 13.98 11.45
N ALA A 55 4.44 14.58 12.39
CA ALA A 55 5.85 14.26 12.65
C ALA A 55 6.09 12.78 13.01
N GLY A 56 5.12 12.10 13.62
CA GLY A 56 5.21 10.69 14.00
C GLY A 56 4.52 9.72 13.02
N ILE A 57 4.04 10.21 11.87
CA ILE A 57 3.28 9.41 10.91
C ILE A 57 4.18 8.97 9.76
N GLU A 58 4.21 7.68 9.48
CA GLU A 58 4.87 7.13 8.30
C GLU A 58 4.04 7.36 7.04
N LEU A 59 4.68 7.32 5.89
CA LEU A 59 4.04 7.54 4.60
C LEU A 59 4.22 6.32 3.71
N ASP A 60 3.14 5.85 3.10
CA ASP A 60 3.17 4.91 1.98
C ASP A 60 2.82 5.66 0.69
N VAL A 61 3.80 5.76 -0.18
CA VAL A 61 3.72 6.52 -1.44
C VAL A 61 3.54 5.54 -2.59
N ASP A 62 2.29 5.26 -2.98
CA ASP A 62 1.99 4.27 -4.02
C ASP A 62 2.11 4.85 -5.43
N MET A 63 3.14 4.40 -6.13
CA MET A 63 3.40 4.77 -7.52
C MET A 63 2.59 3.93 -8.48
N LYS A 64 1.67 4.56 -9.22
CA LYS A 64 0.74 3.85 -10.13
C LYS A 64 1.34 3.47 -11.47
N LEU A 65 2.39 4.14 -11.91
CA LEU A 65 3.03 3.96 -13.22
C LEU A 65 4.55 4.07 -13.08
N PRO A 66 5.32 3.51 -14.00
CA PRO A 66 6.76 3.73 -14.08
C PRO A 66 7.12 5.06 -14.75
N GLY A 67 8.39 5.51 -14.57
CA GLY A 67 9.01 6.59 -15.34
C GLY A 67 9.07 7.93 -14.65
N TYR A 68 8.73 8.00 -13.34
CA TYR A 68 8.86 9.22 -12.53
C TYR A 68 9.48 8.97 -11.15
N GLU A 69 10.19 7.87 -11.00
CA GLU A 69 10.80 7.42 -9.75
C GLU A 69 11.73 8.49 -9.16
N ASP A 70 12.64 9.02 -9.99
CA ASP A 70 13.60 10.04 -9.56
C ASP A 70 12.91 11.31 -9.03
N ARG A 71 11.76 11.66 -9.61
CA ARG A 71 10.99 12.84 -9.19
C ARG A 71 10.35 12.64 -7.82
N VAL A 72 9.86 11.42 -7.54
CA VAL A 72 9.30 11.05 -6.23
C VAL A 72 10.39 11.05 -5.17
N ILE A 73 11.52 10.39 -5.46
CA ILE A 73 12.69 10.34 -4.57
C ILE A 73 13.18 11.76 -4.24
N ALA A 74 13.34 12.62 -5.27
CA ALA A 74 13.77 14.00 -5.09
C ALA A 74 12.79 14.79 -4.22
N ALA A 75 11.47 14.68 -4.48
CA ALA A 75 10.46 15.38 -3.71
C ALA A 75 10.43 14.94 -2.22
N LEU A 76 10.55 13.64 -1.95
CA LEU A 76 10.61 13.12 -0.58
C LEU A 76 11.83 13.66 0.18
N ARG A 77 12.98 13.70 -0.48
CA ARG A 77 14.23 14.24 0.11
C ARG A 77 14.15 15.76 0.32
N GLU A 78 13.62 16.51 -0.63
CA GLU A 78 13.44 17.95 -0.54
C GLU A 78 12.55 18.35 0.65
N HIS A 79 11.50 17.58 0.93
CA HIS A 79 10.60 17.82 2.05
C HIS A 79 11.05 17.18 3.38
N GLY A 80 12.21 16.48 3.41
CA GLY A 80 12.72 15.81 4.61
C GLY A 80 11.87 14.63 5.06
N LEU A 81 11.18 13.96 4.13
CA LEU A 81 10.24 12.88 4.42
C LEU A 81 10.77 11.48 4.07
N ALA A 82 11.94 11.38 3.43
CA ALA A 82 12.49 10.14 2.92
C ALA A 82 12.63 9.05 4.00
N GLU A 83 13.14 9.39 5.20
CA GLU A 83 13.40 8.44 6.28
C GLU A 83 12.14 7.78 6.86
N ARG A 84 10.98 8.45 6.75
CA ARG A 84 9.69 7.93 7.23
C ARG A 84 8.74 7.55 6.12
N SER A 85 9.26 7.41 4.89
CA SER A 85 8.49 6.98 3.72
C SER A 85 8.83 5.56 3.33
N LEU A 86 7.80 4.88 2.84
CA LEU A 86 7.89 3.65 2.06
C LEU A 86 7.35 4.00 0.67
N ILE A 87 8.12 3.71 -0.38
CA ILE A 87 7.62 3.81 -1.75
C ILE A 87 7.06 2.44 -2.14
N SER A 88 5.79 2.37 -2.50
CA SER A 88 5.18 1.14 -2.97
C SER A 88 4.77 1.21 -4.44
N THR A 89 4.76 0.07 -5.12
CA THR A 89 4.31 -0.03 -6.50
C THR A 89 4.04 -1.47 -6.93
N MET A 90 3.16 -1.64 -7.91
CA MET A 90 2.93 -2.91 -8.61
C MET A 90 3.91 -3.13 -9.78
N GLU A 91 4.72 -2.14 -10.15
CA GLU A 91 5.55 -2.14 -11.36
C GLU A 91 6.97 -2.64 -11.03
N PRO A 92 7.37 -3.85 -11.51
CA PRO A 92 8.68 -4.42 -11.17
C PRO A 92 9.86 -3.55 -11.62
N GLU A 93 9.70 -2.82 -12.72
CA GLU A 93 10.73 -1.91 -13.21
C GLU A 93 10.96 -0.74 -12.25
N SER A 94 9.89 -0.14 -11.73
CA SER A 94 9.98 0.93 -10.74
C SER A 94 10.63 0.44 -9.45
N LEU A 95 10.33 -0.80 -8.99
CA LEU A 95 11.01 -1.39 -7.82
C LEU A 95 12.53 -1.44 -8.02
N ARG A 96 12.97 -1.86 -9.22
CA ARG A 96 14.39 -1.90 -9.54
C ARG A 96 15.03 -0.52 -9.57
N VAL A 97 14.39 0.43 -10.26
CA VAL A 97 14.88 1.80 -10.39
C VAL A 97 14.98 2.48 -9.02
N VAL A 98 13.93 2.40 -8.19
CA VAL A 98 13.95 2.99 -6.84
C VAL A 98 15.04 2.35 -5.97
N ARG A 99 15.18 1.01 -5.99
CA ARG A 99 16.22 0.31 -5.20
C ARG A 99 17.63 0.76 -5.59
N GLU A 100 17.89 0.98 -6.88
CA GLU A 100 19.19 1.44 -7.38
C GLU A 100 19.44 2.92 -7.04
N ALA A 101 18.43 3.78 -7.15
CA ALA A 101 18.58 5.23 -6.97
C ALA A 101 18.49 5.70 -5.51
N ALA A 102 17.76 4.97 -4.66
CA ALA A 102 17.49 5.33 -3.27
C ALA A 102 17.42 4.09 -2.36
N PRO A 103 18.55 3.38 -2.15
CA PRO A 103 18.59 2.17 -1.29
C PRO A 103 18.29 2.48 0.19
N ASP A 104 18.31 3.73 0.58
CA ASP A 104 17.99 4.27 1.91
C ASP A 104 16.48 4.44 2.16
N ILE A 105 15.67 4.46 1.10
CA ILE A 105 14.20 4.56 1.24
C ILE A 105 13.59 3.16 1.25
N ARG A 106 12.67 2.90 2.18
CA ARG A 106 11.94 1.62 2.23
C ARG A 106 11.12 1.43 0.97
N LEU A 107 11.10 0.19 0.47
CA LEU A 107 10.47 -0.16 -0.79
C LEU A 107 9.48 -1.31 -0.62
N GLY A 108 8.23 -1.10 -1.02
CA GLY A 108 7.13 -2.05 -0.95
C GLY A 108 6.73 -2.61 -2.32
N TRP A 109 6.64 -3.93 -2.40
CA TRP A 109 6.06 -4.57 -3.58
C TRP A 109 4.56 -4.76 -3.42
N SER A 110 3.76 -4.04 -4.22
CA SER A 110 2.30 -4.15 -4.21
C SER A 110 1.81 -5.32 -5.06
N PHE A 111 1.04 -6.22 -4.44
CA PHE A 111 0.51 -7.43 -5.07
C PHE A 111 -1.00 -7.61 -4.80
N PRO A 112 -1.81 -8.00 -5.79
CA PRO A 112 -1.46 -8.39 -7.16
C PRO A 112 -1.38 -7.19 -8.11
N ARG A 113 -0.65 -7.34 -9.21
CA ARG A 113 -0.67 -6.40 -10.34
C ARG A 113 -1.94 -6.59 -11.15
N VAL A 114 -3.07 -6.15 -10.61
CA VAL A 114 -4.39 -6.28 -11.26
C VAL A 114 -5.12 -4.94 -11.20
N ARG A 115 -5.49 -4.43 -12.36
CA ARG A 115 -6.23 -3.17 -12.50
C ARG A 115 -7.76 -3.34 -12.45
N ARG A 116 -8.29 -4.58 -12.42
CA ARG A 116 -9.73 -4.89 -12.36
C ARG A 116 -10.00 -6.14 -11.54
N ASP A 117 -11.04 -6.10 -10.72
CA ASP A 117 -11.52 -7.28 -9.98
C ASP A 117 -12.38 -8.18 -10.88
N TYR A 118 -11.75 -9.23 -11.40
CA TYR A 118 -12.43 -10.23 -12.23
C TYR A 118 -13.26 -11.25 -11.44
N THR A 119 -13.17 -11.26 -10.10
CA THR A 119 -13.93 -12.21 -9.27
C THR A 119 -15.41 -11.88 -9.21
N GLN A 120 -15.79 -10.65 -9.50
CA GLN A 120 -17.18 -10.19 -9.50
C GLN A 120 -17.93 -10.53 -10.79
N HIS A 121 -17.25 -10.91 -11.87
CA HIS A 121 -17.89 -11.21 -13.14
C HIS A 121 -18.26 -12.70 -13.23
N PRO A 122 -19.54 -13.07 -13.50
CA PRO A 122 -20.01 -14.46 -13.43
C PRO A 122 -19.23 -15.45 -14.30
N LEU A 123 -18.81 -15.02 -15.50
CA LEU A 123 -18.08 -15.86 -16.46
C LEU A 123 -16.60 -16.09 -16.05
N TYR A 124 -15.98 -15.13 -15.36
CA TYR A 124 -14.54 -15.19 -15.01
C TYR A 124 -14.29 -15.61 -13.57
N ARG A 125 -15.35 -15.76 -12.76
CA ARG A 125 -15.23 -16.04 -11.33
C ARG A 125 -14.45 -17.32 -11.03
N TRP A 126 -14.75 -18.41 -11.70
CA TRP A 126 -14.06 -19.69 -11.45
C TRP A 126 -12.59 -19.69 -11.88
N PRO A 127 -12.23 -19.21 -13.10
CA PRO A 127 -10.84 -19.02 -13.46
C PRO A 127 -10.12 -18.07 -12.50
N ALA A 128 -10.75 -16.98 -12.05
CA ALA A 128 -10.15 -16.03 -11.11
C ALA A 128 -9.84 -16.69 -9.75
N TYR A 129 -10.73 -17.52 -9.23
CA TYR A 129 -10.44 -18.26 -7.98
C TYR A 129 -9.30 -19.27 -8.14
N ALA A 130 -9.19 -19.93 -9.29
CA ALA A 130 -8.05 -20.83 -9.55
C ALA A 130 -6.72 -20.06 -9.58
N VAL A 131 -6.70 -18.88 -10.19
CA VAL A 131 -5.54 -17.98 -10.20
C VAL A 131 -5.20 -17.52 -8.78
N VAL A 132 -6.19 -17.10 -7.98
CA VAL A 132 -5.98 -16.73 -6.57
C VAL A 132 -5.38 -17.89 -5.78
N ALA A 133 -5.91 -19.11 -5.97
CA ALA A 133 -5.40 -20.31 -5.30
C ALA A 133 -3.94 -20.62 -5.70
N ALA A 134 -3.62 -20.53 -6.98
CA ALA A 134 -2.25 -20.72 -7.47
C ALA A 134 -1.26 -19.68 -6.87
N TYR A 135 -1.66 -18.41 -6.85
CA TYR A 135 -0.83 -17.38 -6.23
C TYR A 135 -0.70 -17.55 -4.70
N ARG A 136 -1.74 -18.00 -3.99
CA ARG A 136 -1.61 -18.32 -2.55
C ARG A 136 -0.55 -19.39 -2.27
N LEU A 137 -0.27 -20.26 -3.23
CA LEU A 137 0.78 -21.28 -3.12
C LEU A 137 2.16 -20.72 -3.49
N ALA A 138 2.26 -19.92 -4.54
CA ALA A 138 3.53 -19.42 -5.09
C ALA A 138 4.04 -18.17 -4.35
N LEU A 139 3.15 -17.26 -3.96
CA LEU A 139 3.50 -15.95 -3.40
C LEU A 139 4.42 -16.02 -2.17
N PRO A 140 4.26 -16.98 -1.22
CA PRO A 140 5.18 -17.09 -0.10
C PRO A 140 6.65 -17.27 -0.50
N GLY A 141 6.91 -18.07 -1.53
CA GLY A 141 8.26 -18.24 -2.09
C GLY A 141 8.76 -16.97 -2.76
N MET A 142 7.93 -16.42 -3.67
CA MET A 142 8.26 -15.19 -4.42
C MET A 142 8.57 -14.00 -3.50
N ALA A 143 7.73 -13.78 -2.48
CA ALA A 143 7.92 -12.70 -1.53
C ALA A 143 9.15 -12.93 -0.65
N GLY A 144 9.32 -14.14 -0.12
CA GLY A 144 10.48 -14.48 0.69
C GLY A 144 11.80 -14.34 -0.08
N ASP A 145 11.85 -14.66 -1.38
CA ASP A 145 13.03 -14.47 -2.21
C ASP A 145 13.30 -12.98 -2.48
N ALA A 146 12.24 -12.21 -2.79
CA ALA A 146 12.36 -10.76 -3.01
C ALA A 146 12.92 -10.01 -1.79
N LEU A 147 12.46 -10.39 -0.59
CA LEU A 147 12.91 -9.81 0.67
C LEU A 147 14.35 -10.22 1.00
N ARG A 148 14.66 -11.53 0.97
CA ARG A 148 16.02 -12.03 1.28
C ARG A 148 17.11 -11.52 0.33
N GLU A 149 16.75 -11.26 -0.93
CA GLU A 149 17.66 -10.67 -1.91
C GLU A 149 17.75 -9.13 -1.79
N GLY A 150 17.02 -8.52 -0.84
CA GLY A 150 17.02 -7.07 -0.63
C GLY A 150 16.39 -6.28 -1.78
N ARG A 151 15.61 -6.95 -2.64
CA ARG A 151 14.92 -6.27 -3.76
C ARG A 151 13.79 -5.36 -3.26
N VAL A 152 13.18 -5.72 -2.14
CA VAL A 152 12.14 -4.96 -1.44
C VAL A 152 12.29 -5.15 0.08
N ASP A 153 11.68 -4.28 0.87
CA ASP A 153 11.65 -4.35 2.34
C ASP A 153 10.28 -4.80 2.85
N ALA A 154 9.24 -4.55 2.04
CA ALA A 154 7.87 -4.86 2.39
C ALA A 154 7.09 -5.50 1.24
N LEU A 155 6.07 -6.28 1.60
CA LEU A 155 5.02 -6.75 0.70
C LEU A 155 3.71 -6.04 1.04
N MET A 156 3.16 -5.27 0.08
CA MET A 156 1.85 -4.65 0.14
C MET A 156 0.84 -5.58 -0.54
N CYS A 157 0.08 -6.36 0.23
CA CYS A 157 -0.69 -7.49 -0.31
C CYS A 157 -2.20 -7.28 -0.18
N HIS A 158 -2.94 -7.50 -1.26
CA HIS A 158 -4.39 -7.54 -1.17
C HIS A 158 -4.84 -8.71 -0.25
N TRP A 159 -5.77 -8.44 0.67
CA TRP A 159 -6.20 -9.38 1.70
C TRP A 159 -6.58 -10.79 1.18
N ALA A 160 -7.10 -10.90 -0.04
CA ALA A 160 -7.49 -12.17 -0.63
C ALA A 160 -6.34 -13.15 -0.82
N PHE A 161 -5.10 -12.68 -0.88
CA PHE A 161 -3.90 -13.52 -1.06
C PHE A 161 -3.18 -13.81 0.26
N VAL A 162 -3.54 -13.14 1.35
CA VAL A 162 -2.90 -13.30 2.64
C VAL A 162 -3.26 -14.67 3.25
N THR A 163 -2.22 -15.42 3.60
CA THR A 163 -2.30 -16.73 4.27
C THR A 163 -1.31 -16.77 5.43
N ARG A 164 -1.52 -17.70 6.38
CA ARG A 164 -0.53 -17.94 7.46
C ARG A 164 0.86 -18.27 6.92
N ARG A 165 0.92 -18.98 5.76
CA ARG A 165 2.17 -19.33 5.11
C ARG A 165 2.87 -18.11 4.55
N LEU A 166 2.13 -17.17 3.95
CA LEU A 166 2.67 -15.90 3.45
C LEU A 166 3.21 -15.05 4.61
N ALA A 167 2.39 -14.82 5.65
CA ALA A 167 2.81 -14.03 6.81
C ALA A 167 4.07 -14.60 7.48
N ARG A 168 4.19 -15.93 7.55
CA ARG A 168 5.40 -16.57 8.04
C ARG A 168 6.59 -16.35 7.10
N ALA A 169 6.42 -16.56 5.80
CA ALA A 169 7.50 -16.42 4.83
C ALA A 169 8.08 -15.00 4.78
N VAL A 170 7.23 -13.98 4.90
CA VAL A 170 7.64 -12.57 4.98
C VAL A 170 8.42 -12.31 6.27
N ARG A 171 7.91 -12.76 7.42
CA ARG A 171 8.58 -12.61 8.72
C ARG A 171 9.92 -13.37 8.77
N ASP A 172 9.99 -14.60 8.26
CA ASP A 172 11.20 -15.42 8.24
C ASP A 172 12.27 -14.83 7.28
N ALA A 173 11.90 -13.85 6.47
CA ALA A 173 12.78 -13.07 5.59
C ALA A 173 13.03 -11.64 6.12
N ASP A 174 12.72 -11.38 7.41
CA ASP A 174 12.84 -10.07 8.08
C ASP A 174 12.11 -8.92 7.34
N GLY A 175 11.04 -9.23 6.60
CA GLY A 175 10.25 -8.28 5.85
C GLY A 175 8.98 -7.85 6.57
N GLU A 176 8.36 -6.81 6.05
CA GLU A 176 7.09 -6.26 6.53
C GLU A 176 5.93 -6.68 5.61
N LEU A 177 4.80 -7.08 6.21
CA LEU A 177 3.57 -7.40 5.46
C LEU A 177 2.51 -6.37 5.76
N TYR A 178 2.17 -5.55 4.78
CA TYR A 178 1.01 -4.65 4.81
C TYR A 178 -0.14 -5.23 4.00
N VAL A 179 -1.36 -5.04 4.47
CA VAL A 179 -2.54 -5.66 3.84
C VAL A 179 -3.58 -4.62 3.47
N TRP A 180 -3.98 -4.59 2.20
CA TRP A 180 -4.94 -3.63 1.63
C TRP A 180 -6.07 -4.32 0.85
N THR A 181 -7.22 -3.71 0.56
CA THR A 181 -7.86 -2.70 1.39
C THR A 181 -8.83 -3.45 2.28
N VAL A 182 -8.84 -3.18 3.56
CA VAL A 182 -9.58 -3.98 4.55
C VAL A 182 -10.56 -3.08 5.32
N ASP A 183 -11.81 -3.08 4.88
CA ASP A 183 -12.89 -2.28 5.47
C ASP A 183 -13.87 -3.15 6.30
N ASP A 184 -13.33 -4.18 6.96
CA ASP A 184 -14.09 -5.12 7.81
C ASP A 184 -13.35 -5.41 9.13
N ALA A 185 -13.96 -5.05 10.26
CA ALA A 185 -13.33 -5.19 11.57
C ALA A 185 -12.96 -6.62 11.96
N LYS A 186 -13.74 -7.65 11.52
CA LYS A 186 -13.42 -9.05 11.82
C LYS A 186 -12.18 -9.51 11.03
N ARG A 187 -12.02 -9.00 9.81
CA ARG A 187 -10.85 -9.28 8.98
C ARG A 187 -9.63 -8.57 9.52
N ILE A 188 -9.75 -7.30 9.96
CA ILE A 188 -8.69 -6.58 10.67
C ILE A 188 -8.18 -7.41 11.84
N ALA A 189 -9.07 -7.79 12.77
CA ALA A 189 -8.70 -8.60 13.93
C ALA A 189 -8.09 -9.97 13.57
N ALA A 190 -8.46 -10.56 12.43
CA ALA A 190 -7.87 -11.81 11.96
C ALA A 190 -6.45 -11.61 11.41
N LEU A 191 -6.19 -10.51 10.71
CA LEU A 191 -4.88 -10.14 10.18
C LEU A 191 -3.90 -9.74 11.27
N GLU A 192 -4.35 -8.99 12.28
CA GLU A 192 -3.56 -8.67 13.48
C GLU A 192 -3.06 -9.94 14.18
N ARG A 193 -3.93 -10.96 14.32
CA ARG A 193 -3.52 -12.27 14.87
C ARG A 193 -2.52 -13.03 14.01
N LEU A 194 -2.40 -12.71 12.72
CA LEU A 194 -1.36 -13.25 11.84
C LEU A 194 -0.02 -12.54 12.02
N GLY A 195 -0.01 -11.39 12.70
CA GLY A 195 1.20 -10.58 12.92
C GLY A 195 1.62 -9.85 11.65
N VAL A 196 0.66 -9.25 10.92
CA VAL A 196 0.97 -8.33 9.81
C VAL A 196 1.55 -7.03 10.38
N ALA A 197 2.42 -6.36 9.63
CA ALA A 197 3.04 -5.11 10.03
C ALA A 197 2.04 -3.94 10.03
N GLY A 198 1.12 -3.92 9.05
CA GLY A 198 0.10 -2.89 8.97
C GLY A 198 -1.11 -3.32 8.15
N ILE A 199 -2.19 -2.57 8.32
CA ILE A 199 -3.46 -2.77 7.60
C ILE A 199 -3.91 -1.43 7.05
N ILE A 200 -4.17 -1.38 5.74
CA ILE A 200 -4.66 -0.21 5.03
C ILE A 200 -6.17 -0.32 4.90
N THR A 201 -6.89 0.69 5.40
CA THR A 201 -8.35 0.80 5.38
C THR A 201 -8.79 2.17 4.90
N ASN A 202 -9.94 2.25 4.24
CA ASN A 202 -10.61 3.52 3.93
C ASN A 202 -11.34 4.12 5.15
N ASP A 203 -11.56 3.32 6.20
CA ASP A 203 -12.27 3.75 7.41
C ASP A 203 -11.42 3.58 8.67
N PRO A 204 -10.63 4.59 9.07
CA PRO A 204 -9.76 4.50 10.24
C PRO A 204 -10.52 4.30 11.57
N ARG A 205 -11.83 4.55 11.62
CA ARG A 205 -12.67 4.28 12.80
C ARG A 205 -12.73 2.79 13.14
N LEU A 206 -12.38 1.92 12.20
CA LEU A 206 -12.31 0.48 12.43
C LEU A 206 -11.17 0.06 13.37
N PHE A 207 -10.21 0.94 13.60
CA PHE A 207 -9.13 0.75 14.58
C PHE A 207 -9.49 1.22 15.99
N ASP A 208 -10.59 1.99 16.14
CA ASP A 208 -11.04 2.40 17.46
C ASP A 208 -11.43 1.16 18.29
N PRO A 209 -11.05 1.10 19.59
CA PRO A 209 -11.49 0.02 20.45
C PRO A 209 -13.03 0.01 20.48
N PRO A 210 -13.67 -1.17 20.50
CA PRO A 210 -15.12 -1.25 20.59
C PRO A 210 -15.58 -0.47 21.83
N ALA A 211 -16.50 0.48 21.60
CA ALA A 211 -17.05 1.28 22.69
C ALA A 211 -17.54 0.35 23.80
N SER A 212 -16.87 0.36 24.94
CA SER A 212 -17.19 -0.46 26.08
C SER A 212 -18.63 -0.13 26.53
N GLY A 213 -19.59 -1.02 26.19
CA GLY A 213 -20.91 -1.01 26.77
C GLY A 213 -22.10 -0.65 25.87
N ARG A 214 -22.23 -1.25 24.68
CA ARG A 214 -23.57 -1.45 24.09
C ARG A 214 -23.71 -2.90 23.61
N PRO A 215 -24.63 -3.70 24.17
CA PRO A 215 -24.99 -4.99 23.57
C PRO A 215 -25.55 -4.69 22.17
N ARG A 216 -25.01 -5.35 21.15
CA ARG A 216 -25.60 -5.35 19.81
C ARG A 216 -26.98 -5.94 19.92
N ALA A 217 -28.03 -5.15 19.61
CA ALA A 217 -29.33 -5.68 19.34
C ALA A 217 -29.22 -6.58 18.10
N ASP A 218 -29.50 -7.86 18.30
CA ASP A 218 -29.67 -8.84 17.22
C ASP A 218 -30.88 -8.41 16.36
N HIS A 219 -30.63 -8.20 15.09
CA HIS A 219 -31.66 -8.18 14.04
C HIS A 219 -31.22 -9.04 12.88
#